data_3b268b1e6197de25301964c77c5d9470
#
_entry.id   3b268b1e6197de25301964c77c5d9470
#
_cell.length_a   1.000
_cell.length_b   1.000
_cell.length_c   1.000
_cell.angle_alpha   90.00
_cell.angle_beta   90.00
_cell.angle_gamma   90.00
#
_symmetry.space_group_name_H-M   'P 1'
#
loop_
_entity.id
_entity.type
_entity.pdbx_description
1 polymer ?
#
loop_
_entity_poly.entity_id
_entity_poly.type
_entity_poly.pdbx_seq_one_letter_code
_entity_poly.pdbx_strand_id
1 'polypeptide(L)'
;MWGNIAIAFLIAFIISMMLTPYTIRIAEKIGAVDVPKDKRRMHTREMPKFGGPAVIIGFLVSIIYLLIVMSIEESINLFTIEQYGVKLIGLLLGIIIITIVGIIDDTKTLKPIAKLLGQILAAAVVVAFGTKIEHIGEITLNETFSIILTVLWIVGITNAINLIDGLDGLSTGITLISCISLLIIFSLNESPLVAIILITALIGALVGFLPFNFAPAKTFIGDTGSNFLGFMLSVISILGIAKTYTIAVIVLPVIVLGLPIFDVIWAIVRRTIKGKSLKAVFQADKGHLHHKLVAKGFSQKQAVLILYGISAAFGMFAVILFDSGILKALSFLLMVIAAVAIGYKNLFKIKFENDSKYECTVCKYIYNPKSGNKMAGIEPGTVFEDLPENWVCPVCGEKKDKFKINYQ
;
A
#
# COMPACT_ATOMS: atom_id res chain seq x y z
N MET A 1 16.04 -16.86 -19.54
CA MET A 1 15.68 -15.63 -18.80
C MET A 1 14.22 -15.64 -18.32
N TRP A 2 13.21 -15.66 -19.20
CA TRP A 2 11.79 -15.62 -18.81
C TRP A 2 11.33 -16.79 -17.93
N GLY A 3 11.88 -18.01 -18.15
CA GLY A 3 11.60 -19.17 -17.30
C GLY A 3 11.96 -18.93 -15.85
N ASN A 4 13.16 -18.39 -15.57
CA ASN A 4 13.62 -18.12 -14.21
C ASN A 4 12.79 -17.03 -13.52
N ILE A 5 12.32 -16.01 -14.29
CA ILE A 5 11.41 -14.97 -13.78
C ILE A 5 10.06 -15.58 -13.39
N ALA A 6 9.50 -16.45 -14.25
CA ALA A 6 8.23 -17.14 -13.96
C ALA A 6 8.34 -18.09 -12.76
N ILE A 7 9.46 -18.80 -12.63
CA ILE A 7 9.73 -19.68 -11.48
C ILE A 7 9.85 -18.86 -10.20
N ALA A 8 10.52 -17.69 -10.24
CA ALA A 8 10.62 -16.78 -9.10
C ALA A 8 9.22 -16.39 -8.58
N PHE A 9 8.36 -15.97 -9.49
CA PHE A 9 6.99 -15.61 -9.15
C PHE A 9 6.23 -16.80 -8.54
N LEU A 10 6.24 -17.97 -9.22
CA LEU A 10 5.43 -19.13 -8.83
C LEU A 10 5.83 -19.70 -7.47
N ILE A 11 7.14 -19.84 -7.20
CA ILE A 11 7.62 -20.33 -5.91
C ILE A 11 7.20 -19.37 -4.79
N ALA A 12 7.45 -18.08 -4.95
CA ALA A 12 7.10 -17.08 -3.95
C ALA A 12 5.59 -17.05 -3.70
N PHE A 13 4.77 -17.12 -4.76
CA PHE A 13 3.32 -17.18 -4.70
C PHE A 13 2.83 -18.40 -3.92
N ILE A 14 3.26 -19.61 -4.32
CA ILE A 14 2.81 -20.86 -3.72
C ILE A 14 3.19 -20.91 -2.23
N ILE A 15 4.44 -20.58 -1.90
CA ILE A 15 4.93 -20.65 -0.53
C ILE A 15 4.23 -19.62 0.36
N SER A 16 4.10 -18.38 -0.08
CA SER A 16 3.40 -17.34 0.67
C SER A 16 1.94 -17.75 0.92
N MET A 17 1.24 -18.23 -0.10
CA MET A 17 -0.14 -18.70 0.00
C MET A 17 -0.29 -19.88 0.98
N MET A 18 0.62 -20.86 0.90
CA MET A 18 0.57 -22.05 1.77
C MET A 18 0.96 -21.75 3.21
N LEU A 19 1.89 -20.84 3.46
CA LEU A 19 2.35 -20.50 4.80
C LEU A 19 1.43 -19.56 5.56
N THR A 20 0.65 -18.72 4.86
CA THR A 20 -0.23 -17.75 5.53
C THR A 20 -1.19 -18.36 6.55
N PRO A 21 -1.88 -19.50 6.31
CA PRO A 21 -2.70 -20.15 7.34
C PRO A 21 -1.93 -20.61 8.58
N TYR A 22 -0.65 -20.95 8.42
CA TYR A 22 0.21 -21.33 9.55
C TYR A 22 0.64 -20.11 10.35
N THR A 23 0.99 -19.00 9.69
CA THR A 23 1.35 -17.76 10.39
C THR A 23 0.17 -17.19 11.18
N ILE A 24 -1.08 -17.34 10.72
CA ILE A 24 -2.29 -17.01 11.48
C ILE A 24 -2.32 -17.78 12.81
N ARG A 25 -2.11 -19.10 12.78
CA ARG A 25 -2.09 -19.94 14.00
C ARG A 25 -0.92 -19.62 14.92
N ILE A 26 0.23 -19.27 14.35
CA ILE A 26 1.41 -18.86 15.13
C ILE A 26 1.15 -17.52 15.83
N ALA A 27 0.52 -16.57 15.14
CA ALA A 27 0.16 -15.27 15.70
C ALA A 27 -0.61 -15.38 17.02
N GLU A 28 -1.61 -16.25 17.06
CA GLU A 28 -2.40 -16.51 18.26
C GLU A 28 -1.55 -17.06 19.41
N LYS A 29 -0.60 -17.96 19.12
CA LYS A 29 0.27 -18.58 20.13
C LYS A 29 1.30 -17.61 20.73
N ILE A 30 1.85 -16.69 19.91
CA ILE A 30 2.90 -15.76 20.35
C ILE A 30 2.32 -14.40 20.82
N GLY A 31 0.99 -14.24 20.76
CA GLY A 31 0.33 -12.99 21.14
C GLY A 31 0.48 -11.85 20.13
N ALA A 32 0.88 -12.14 18.88
CA ALA A 32 0.92 -11.14 17.79
C ALA A 32 -0.48 -10.91 17.21
N VAL A 33 -1.39 -10.42 18.06
CA VAL A 33 -2.81 -10.20 17.77
C VAL A 33 -3.16 -8.75 18.02
N ASP A 34 -3.89 -8.14 17.09
CA ASP A 34 -4.42 -6.80 17.23
C ASP A 34 -5.80 -6.82 17.90
N VAL A 35 -5.85 -6.37 19.17
CA VAL A 35 -7.08 -6.30 19.96
C VAL A 35 -7.70 -4.91 19.79
N PRO A 36 -8.99 -4.79 19.45
CA PRO A 36 -9.67 -3.51 19.22
C PRO A 36 -9.93 -2.75 20.54
N LYS A 37 -8.87 -2.23 21.16
CA LYS A 37 -8.93 -1.45 22.41
C LYS A 37 -9.27 0.03 22.20
N ASP A 38 -9.26 0.51 20.95
CA ASP A 38 -9.29 1.95 20.65
C ASP A 38 -10.31 2.24 19.53
N LYS A 39 -11.07 3.36 19.64
CA LYS A 39 -12.01 3.84 18.60
C LYS A 39 -11.33 4.16 17.25
N ARG A 40 -10.00 4.04 17.16
CA ARG A 40 -9.24 4.23 15.93
C ARG A 40 -9.25 2.98 15.05
N ARG A 41 -9.47 1.80 15.62
CA ARG A 41 -9.44 0.52 14.93
C ARG A 41 -10.77 0.24 14.24
N MET A 42 -10.71 -0.26 13.01
CA MET A 42 -11.88 -0.46 12.16
C MET A 42 -12.47 -1.88 12.29
N HIS A 43 -11.70 -2.81 12.87
CA HIS A 43 -12.13 -4.20 13.09
C HIS A 43 -12.82 -4.35 14.46
N THR A 44 -13.79 -5.25 14.52
CA THR A 44 -14.60 -5.52 15.73
C THR A 44 -14.18 -6.80 16.48
N ARG A 45 -13.29 -7.61 15.88
CA ARG A 45 -12.76 -8.86 16.44
C ARG A 45 -11.25 -8.78 16.55
N GLU A 46 -10.66 -9.62 17.40
CA GLU A 46 -9.22 -9.80 17.44
C GLU A 46 -8.70 -10.29 16.10
N MET A 47 -7.63 -9.66 15.60
CA MET A 47 -7.08 -9.96 14.29
C MET A 47 -5.60 -10.37 14.40
N PRO A 48 -5.23 -11.57 13.88
CA PRO A 48 -3.83 -11.95 13.78
C PRO A 48 -3.05 -10.95 12.93
N LYS A 49 -1.91 -10.44 13.43
CA LYS A 49 -1.05 -9.48 12.72
C LYS A 49 0.36 -10.03 12.47
N PHE A 50 0.43 -11.23 11.92
CA PHE A 50 1.68 -11.96 11.66
C PHE A 50 1.73 -12.56 10.26
N GLY A 51 1.13 -11.86 9.27
CA GLY A 51 1.14 -12.26 7.86
C GLY A 51 2.51 -12.03 7.19
N GLY A 52 3.26 -11.03 7.67
CA GLY A 52 4.57 -10.67 7.12
C GLY A 52 5.55 -11.83 6.97
N PRO A 53 5.75 -12.69 7.96
CA PRO A 53 6.63 -13.87 7.84
C PRO A 53 6.30 -14.80 6.68
N ALA A 54 5.03 -14.99 6.31
CA ALA A 54 4.67 -15.82 5.14
C ALA A 54 5.17 -15.19 3.83
N VAL A 55 5.04 -13.88 3.69
CA VAL A 55 5.55 -13.12 2.54
C VAL A 55 7.07 -13.17 2.48
N ILE A 56 7.75 -12.94 3.61
CA ILE A 56 9.21 -12.94 3.72
C ILE A 56 9.79 -14.31 3.36
N ILE A 57 9.24 -15.39 3.93
CA ILE A 57 9.71 -16.76 3.65
C ILE A 57 9.45 -17.12 2.19
N GLY A 58 8.26 -16.81 1.65
CA GLY A 58 7.95 -17.03 0.24
C GLY A 58 8.94 -16.34 -0.70
N PHE A 59 9.26 -15.08 -0.42
CA PHE A 59 10.26 -14.31 -1.13
C PHE A 59 11.66 -14.94 -1.02
N LEU A 60 12.14 -15.22 0.21
CA LEU A 60 13.50 -15.73 0.43
C LEU A 60 13.70 -17.11 -0.19
N VAL A 61 12.75 -18.04 -0.04
CA VAL A 61 12.85 -19.38 -0.64
C VAL A 61 12.91 -19.30 -2.15
N SER A 62 12.15 -18.41 -2.77
CA SER A 62 12.20 -18.17 -4.21
C SER A 62 13.58 -17.69 -4.66
N ILE A 63 14.16 -16.73 -3.95
CA ILE A 63 15.50 -16.17 -4.27
C ILE A 63 16.58 -17.24 -4.06
N ILE A 64 16.56 -17.94 -2.94
CA ILE A 64 17.54 -19.01 -2.64
C ILE A 64 17.49 -20.10 -3.70
N TYR A 65 16.28 -20.55 -4.07
CA TYR A 65 16.11 -21.56 -5.12
C TYR A 65 16.74 -21.10 -6.44
N LEU A 66 16.46 -19.87 -6.87
CA LEU A 66 17.02 -19.34 -8.11
C LEU A 66 18.55 -19.20 -8.06
N LEU A 67 19.10 -18.74 -6.96
CA LEU A 67 20.56 -18.64 -6.80
C LEU A 67 21.21 -20.01 -6.93
N ILE A 68 20.60 -21.07 -6.37
CA ILE A 68 21.10 -22.45 -6.49
C ILE A 68 21.02 -22.93 -7.94
N VAL A 69 19.85 -22.82 -8.58
CA VAL A 69 19.62 -23.29 -9.95
C VAL A 69 20.53 -22.57 -10.95
N MET A 70 20.58 -21.25 -10.87
CA MET A 70 21.41 -20.46 -11.77
C MET A 70 22.91 -20.70 -11.57
N SER A 71 23.33 -21.08 -10.36
CA SER A 71 24.72 -21.50 -10.08
C SER A 71 25.03 -22.87 -10.69
N ILE A 72 24.09 -23.82 -10.66
CA ILE A 72 24.26 -25.17 -11.24
C ILE A 72 24.26 -25.12 -12.78
N GLU A 73 23.39 -24.29 -13.37
CA GLU A 73 23.26 -24.16 -14.83
C GLU A 73 24.43 -23.38 -15.46
N GLU A 74 25.41 -22.90 -14.68
CA GLU A 74 26.46 -21.99 -15.13
C GLU A 74 25.94 -20.81 -15.97
N SER A 75 24.64 -20.58 -15.92
CA SER A 75 23.93 -19.56 -16.69
C SER A 75 24.16 -18.15 -16.17
N ILE A 76 24.73 -18.03 -14.98
CA ILE A 76 25.27 -16.78 -14.43
C ILE A 76 26.78 -16.88 -14.49
N ASN A 77 27.38 -15.99 -15.24
CA ASN A 77 28.82 -15.74 -15.10
C ASN A 77 29.06 -15.28 -13.65
N LEU A 78 29.80 -16.05 -12.86
CA LEU A 78 30.15 -15.73 -11.45
C LEU A 78 30.69 -14.30 -11.30
N PHE A 79 31.29 -13.75 -12.38
CA PHE A 79 31.73 -12.35 -12.43
C PHE A 79 30.60 -11.32 -12.42
N THR A 80 29.42 -11.65 -12.93
CA THR A 80 28.22 -10.79 -12.74
C THR A 80 27.64 -10.92 -11.32
N ILE A 81 27.85 -12.07 -10.67
CA ILE A 81 27.57 -12.26 -9.24
C ILE A 81 28.57 -11.48 -8.38
N GLU A 82 29.86 -11.39 -8.77
CA GLU A 82 30.85 -10.61 -8.01
C GLU A 82 30.43 -9.16 -7.80
N GLN A 83 29.85 -8.53 -8.82
CA GLN A 83 29.35 -7.16 -8.72
C GLN A 83 28.09 -7.02 -7.84
N TYR A 84 27.19 -8.03 -7.84
CA TYR A 84 25.93 -8.00 -7.09
C TYR A 84 25.94 -8.91 -5.86
N GLY A 85 26.86 -9.88 -5.77
CA GLY A 85 26.92 -10.83 -4.66
C GLY A 85 27.08 -10.15 -3.31
N VAL A 86 27.99 -9.20 -3.21
CA VAL A 86 28.23 -8.40 -2.00
C VAL A 86 26.96 -7.60 -1.64
N LYS A 87 26.32 -6.97 -2.63
CA LYS A 87 25.05 -6.22 -2.44
C LYS A 87 23.90 -7.11 -1.97
N LEU A 88 23.82 -8.35 -2.48
CA LEU A 88 22.83 -9.34 -2.06
C LEU A 88 23.05 -9.80 -0.63
N ILE A 89 24.30 -9.99 -0.18
CA ILE A 89 24.61 -10.29 1.22
C ILE A 89 24.14 -9.15 2.11
N GLY A 90 24.43 -7.90 1.76
CA GLY A 90 23.96 -6.73 2.48
C GLY A 90 22.43 -6.66 2.54
N LEU A 91 21.75 -6.98 1.43
CA LEU A 91 20.28 -7.06 1.38
C LEU A 91 19.75 -8.14 2.32
N LEU A 92 20.31 -9.35 2.31
CA LEU A 92 19.88 -10.45 3.19
C LEU A 92 20.08 -10.10 4.67
N LEU A 93 21.21 -9.52 5.03
CA LEU A 93 21.44 -9.03 6.40
C LEU A 93 20.45 -7.94 6.78
N GLY A 94 20.17 -7.00 5.89
CA GLY A 94 19.16 -5.97 6.09
C GLY A 94 17.75 -6.55 6.28
N ILE A 95 17.37 -7.57 5.50
CA ILE A 95 16.09 -8.30 5.66
C ILE A 95 16.02 -8.94 7.04
N ILE A 96 17.08 -9.59 7.51
CA ILE A 96 17.12 -10.21 8.84
C ILE A 96 16.89 -9.15 9.92
N ILE A 97 17.60 -8.02 9.86
CA ILE A 97 17.48 -6.94 10.84
C ILE A 97 16.05 -6.38 10.86
N ILE A 98 15.52 -6.00 9.70
CA ILE A 98 14.18 -5.39 9.61
C ILE A 98 13.09 -6.37 10.04
N THR A 99 13.25 -7.67 9.75
CA THR A 99 12.32 -8.73 10.16
C THR A 99 12.33 -8.92 11.67
N ILE A 100 13.50 -8.96 12.30
CA ILE A 100 13.63 -9.08 13.77
C ILE A 100 12.97 -7.87 14.45
N VAL A 101 13.25 -6.65 13.98
CA VAL A 101 12.64 -5.43 14.50
C VAL A 101 11.12 -5.49 14.37
N GLY A 102 10.60 -5.92 13.23
CA GLY A 102 9.17 -6.06 12.98
C GLY A 102 8.51 -7.11 13.89
N ILE A 103 9.12 -8.28 14.04
CA ILE A 103 8.60 -9.35 14.95
C ILE A 103 8.54 -8.87 16.41
N ILE A 104 9.56 -8.14 16.87
CA ILE A 104 9.56 -7.56 18.20
C ILE A 104 8.44 -6.51 18.33
N ASP A 105 8.23 -5.70 17.31
CA ASP A 105 7.18 -4.67 17.30
C ASP A 105 5.77 -5.29 17.28
N ASP A 106 5.56 -6.35 16.51
CA ASP A 106 4.29 -7.08 16.47
C ASP A 106 3.95 -7.76 17.79
N THR A 107 4.95 -8.20 18.55
CA THR A 107 4.75 -8.91 19.81
C THR A 107 4.77 -8.02 21.05
N LYS A 108 5.67 -7.02 21.09
CA LYS A 108 5.96 -6.21 22.30
C LYS A 108 5.70 -4.71 22.14
N THR A 109 5.28 -4.24 20.97
CA THR A 109 5.06 -2.82 20.64
C THR A 109 6.25 -1.93 21.01
N LEU A 110 7.11 -1.68 20.04
CA LEU A 110 8.32 -0.87 20.21
C LEU A 110 8.00 0.62 20.31
N LYS A 111 8.88 1.35 21.01
CA LYS A 111 8.87 2.82 20.93
C LYS A 111 9.26 3.26 19.50
N PRO A 112 8.67 4.37 18.97
CA PRO A 112 8.95 4.82 17.60
C PRO A 112 10.45 5.02 17.30
N ILE A 113 11.21 5.52 18.29
CA ILE A 113 12.66 5.74 18.16
C ILE A 113 13.41 4.41 18.02
N ALA A 114 13.05 3.37 18.78
CA ALA A 114 13.69 2.07 18.69
C ALA A 114 13.45 1.41 17.31
N LYS A 115 12.23 1.51 16.79
CA LYS A 115 11.88 1.09 15.44
C LYS A 115 12.69 1.83 14.38
N LEU A 116 12.78 3.16 14.49
CA LEU A 116 13.57 3.99 13.58
C LEU A 116 15.07 3.61 13.59
N LEU A 117 15.64 3.39 14.77
CA LEU A 117 17.05 2.97 14.88
C LEU A 117 17.29 1.59 14.21
N GLY A 118 16.36 0.66 14.35
CA GLY A 118 16.43 -0.62 13.65
C GLY A 118 16.37 -0.49 12.12
N GLN A 119 15.52 0.40 11.61
CA GLN A 119 15.44 0.72 10.18
C GLN A 119 16.72 1.39 9.67
N ILE A 120 17.30 2.33 10.43
CA ILE A 120 18.58 2.98 10.10
C ILE A 120 19.71 1.94 10.08
N LEU A 121 19.73 1.01 11.04
CA LEU A 121 20.74 -0.06 11.07
C LEU A 121 20.62 -0.97 9.84
N ALA A 122 19.41 -1.39 9.47
CA ALA A 122 19.19 -2.19 8.26
C ALA A 122 19.66 -1.45 7.00
N ALA A 123 19.32 -0.15 6.88
CA ALA A 123 19.75 0.69 5.76
C ALA A 123 21.28 0.88 5.74
N ALA A 124 21.91 1.12 6.89
CA ALA A 124 23.35 1.28 7.00
C ALA A 124 24.11 0.01 6.56
N VAL A 125 23.61 -1.17 6.92
CA VAL A 125 24.17 -2.46 6.46
C VAL A 125 24.09 -2.56 4.94
N VAL A 126 22.94 -2.28 4.33
CA VAL A 126 22.79 -2.31 2.86
C VAL A 126 23.76 -1.35 2.17
N VAL A 127 23.93 -0.15 2.71
CA VAL A 127 24.88 0.86 2.20
C VAL A 127 26.33 0.40 2.35
N ALA A 128 26.69 -0.17 3.49
CA ALA A 128 28.03 -0.68 3.76
C ALA A 128 28.44 -1.82 2.78
N PHE A 129 27.45 -2.59 2.31
CA PHE A 129 27.63 -3.63 1.29
C PHE A 129 27.49 -3.11 -0.16
N GLY A 130 27.58 -1.79 -0.37
CA GLY A 130 27.72 -1.17 -1.69
C GLY A 130 26.42 -0.87 -2.44
N THR A 131 25.24 -0.96 -1.80
CA THR A 131 24.01 -0.49 -2.43
C THR A 131 23.81 0.98 -2.08
N LYS A 132 24.10 1.87 -3.02
CA LYS A 132 24.07 3.34 -2.83
C LYS A 132 23.44 4.04 -4.04
N ILE A 133 22.82 5.19 -3.80
CA ILE A 133 22.42 6.14 -4.84
C ILE A 133 23.66 6.98 -5.16
N GLU A 134 24.36 6.65 -6.24
CA GLU A 134 25.64 7.29 -6.60
C GLU A 134 25.45 8.48 -7.54
N HIS A 135 24.36 8.51 -8.29
CA HIS A 135 24.11 9.53 -9.30
C HIS A 135 22.68 10.08 -9.19
N ILE A 136 22.51 11.36 -9.50
CA ILE A 136 21.22 12.00 -9.78
C ILE A 136 21.31 12.61 -11.18
N GLY A 137 20.80 11.88 -12.19
CA GLY A 137 21.05 12.21 -13.58
C GLY A 137 22.56 12.16 -13.90
N GLU A 138 23.09 13.23 -14.49
CA GLU A 138 24.51 13.33 -14.82
C GLU A 138 25.39 13.75 -13.63
N ILE A 139 24.78 14.10 -12.50
CA ILE A 139 25.51 14.58 -11.32
C ILE A 139 25.94 13.38 -10.49
N THR A 140 27.25 13.17 -10.36
CA THR A 140 27.85 12.22 -9.44
C THR A 140 27.86 12.79 -8.04
N LEU A 141 27.28 12.07 -7.09
CA LEU A 141 27.22 12.47 -5.69
C LEU A 141 28.55 12.16 -4.99
N ASN A 142 28.98 13.03 -4.10
CA ASN A 142 30.06 12.68 -3.19
C ASN A 142 29.63 11.55 -2.25
N GLU A 143 30.58 10.78 -1.74
CA GLU A 143 30.31 9.57 -0.98
C GLU A 143 29.42 9.82 0.27
N THR A 144 29.69 10.88 1.02
CA THR A 144 28.93 11.23 2.22
C THR A 144 27.47 11.53 1.88
N PHE A 145 27.22 12.32 0.85
CA PHE A 145 25.86 12.68 0.43
C PHE A 145 25.12 11.46 -0.14
N SER A 146 25.81 10.61 -0.91
CA SER A 146 25.29 9.33 -1.41
C SER A 146 24.81 8.43 -0.26
N ILE A 147 25.63 8.25 0.78
CA ILE A 147 25.28 7.47 1.98
C ILE A 147 24.05 8.05 2.68
N ILE A 148 24.05 9.34 2.98
CA ILE A 148 22.95 10.02 3.67
C ILE A 148 21.65 9.90 2.87
N LEU A 149 21.69 10.20 1.58
CA LEU A 149 20.53 10.13 0.70
C LEU A 149 19.96 8.72 0.61
N THR A 150 20.85 7.71 0.52
CA THR A 150 20.43 6.31 0.46
C THR A 150 19.75 5.85 1.74
N VAL A 151 20.33 6.19 2.90
CA VAL A 151 19.72 5.86 4.20
C VAL A 151 18.37 6.56 4.35
N LEU A 152 18.28 7.84 4.02
CA LEU A 152 17.03 8.61 4.06
C LEU A 152 15.96 8.00 3.14
N TRP A 153 16.35 7.56 1.93
CA TRP A 153 15.46 6.90 0.99
C TRP A 153 14.92 5.60 1.56
N ILE A 154 15.80 4.69 2.03
CA ILE A 154 15.41 3.39 2.56
C ILE A 154 14.50 3.56 3.78
N VAL A 155 14.89 4.38 4.76
CA VAL A 155 14.12 4.63 5.97
C VAL A 155 12.81 5.36 5.66
N GLY A 156 12.85 6.33 4.75
CA GLY A 156 11.68 7.10 4.33
C GLY A 156 10.60 6.21 3.70
N ILE A 157 10.95 5.37 2.73
CA ILE A 157 10.01 4.46 2.07
C ILE A 157 9.54 3.37 3.02
N THR A 158 10.43 2.83 3.88
CA THR A 158 10.06 1.85 4.90
C THR A 158 8.96 2.40 5.81
N ASN A 159 9.13 3.62 6.31
CA ASN A 159 8.11 4.28 7.13
C ASN A 159 6.85 4.63 6.32
N ALA A 160 6.98 5.01 5.04
CA ALA A 160 5.85 5.36 4.20
C ALA A 160 4.90 4.16 4.02
N ILE A 161 5.44 2.98 3.70
CA ILE A 161 4.64 1.76 3.56
C ILE A 161 4.09 1.30 4.91
N ASN A 162 4.85 1.42 6.01
CA ASN A 162 4.35 1.07 7.34
C ASN A 162 3.22 2.00 7.81
N LEU A 163 3.29 3.30 7.55
CA LEU A 163 2.26 4.26 7.96
C LEU A 163 0.97 4.16 7.14
N ILE A 164 1.04 3.70 5.89
CA ILE A 164 -0.15 3.50 5.07
C ILE A 164 -0.89 2.21 5.42
N ASP A 165 -0.30 1.31 6.20
CA ASP A 165 -0.87 0.03 6.62
C ASP A 165 -1.95 0.21 7.70
N GLY A 166 -3.03 0.90 7.34
CA GLY A 166 -4.13 1.22 8.24
C GLY A 166 -5.49 0.62 7.86
N LEU A 167 -5.61 -0.05 6.72
CA LEU A 167 -6.82 -0.73 6.25
C LEU A 167 -6.47 -2.10 5.65
N ASP A 168 -7.44 -3.03 5.68
CA ASP A 168 -7.32 -4.38 5.13
C ASP A 168 -6.79 -4.36 3.68
N GLY A 169 -5.62 -4.95 3.46
CA GLY A 169 -4.99 -5.08 2.15
C GLY A 169 -4.33 -3.81 1.60
N LEU A 170 -4.40 -2.66 2.29
CA LEU A 170 -3.99 -1.38 1.73
C LEU A 170 -2.49 -1.34 1.41
N SER A 171 -1.62 -1.62 2.37
CA SER A 171 -0.17 -1.62 2.16
C SER A 171 0.28 -2.70 1.18
N THR A 172 -0.28 -3.91 1.33
CA THR A 172 0.00 -5.06 0.44
C THR A 172 -0.33 -4.74 -1.01
N GLY A 173 -1.51 -4.19 -1.28
CA GLY A 173 -1.94 -3.91 -2.65
C GLY A 173 -1.25 -2.69 -3.27
N ILE A 174 -1.00 -1.62 -2.50
CA ILE A 174 -0.21 -0.48 -2.99
C ILE A 174 1.21 -0.93 -3.33
N THR A 175 1.84 -1.75 -2.47
CA THR A 175 3.16 -2.32 -2.75
C THR A 175 3.13 -3.19 -3.99
N LEU A 176 2.11 -4.03 -4.17
CA LEU A 176 1.95 -4.86 -5.37
C LEU A 176 1.84 -4.01 -6.65
N ILE A 177 1.01 -2.98 -6.65
CA ILE A 177 0.84 -2.05 -7.78
C ILE A 177 2.17 -1.34 -8.08
N SER A 178 2.87 -0.87 -7.05
CA SER A 178 4.18 -0.24 -7.20
C SER A 178 5.22 -1.20 -7.78
N CYS A 179 5.25 -2.46 -7.30
CA CYS A 179 6.13 -3.50 -7.85
C CYS A 179 5.84 -3.78 -9.33
N ILE A 180 4.58 -3.88 -9.73
CA ILE A 180 4.20 -4.10 -11.15
C ILE A 180 4.67 -2.92 -12.00
N SER A 181 4.45 -1.69 -11.56
CA SER A 181 4.88 -0.49 -12.27
C SER A 181 6.40 -0.42 -12.42
N LEU A 182 7.15 -0.71 -11.35
CA LEU A 182 8.61 -0.77 -11.39
C LEU A 182 9.13 -1.92 -12.25
N LEU A 183 8.46 -3.10 -12.24
CA LEU A 183 8.83 -4.23 -13.10
C LEU A 183 8.72 -3.85 -14.58
N ILE A 184 7.65 -3.14 -14.97
CA ILE A 184 7.48 -2.64 -16.35
C ILE A 184 8.63 -1.67 -16.69
N ILE A 185 8.90 -0.69 -15.82
CA ILE A 185 9.99 0.28 -16.03
C ILE A 185 11.34 -0.43 -16.13
N PHE A 186 11.63 -1.39 -15.25
CA PHE A 186 12.89 -2.15 -15.25
C PHE A 186 13.04 -3.00 -16.51
N SER A 187 11.94 -3.57 -17.02
CA SER A 187 11.93 -4.34 -18.26
C SER A 187 12.19 -3.45 -19.48
N LEU A 188 11.60 -2.24 -19.52
CA LEU A 188 11.84 -1.27 -20.59
C LEU A 188 13.23 -0.63 -20.53
N ASN A 189 13.79 -0.50 -19.34
CA ASN A 189 15.11 0.12 -19.08
C ASN A 189 16.28 -0.86 -19.18
N GLU A 190 16.04 -2.11 -19.54
CA GLU A 190 17.07 -3.18 -19.52
C GLU A 190 17.85 -3.23 -18.18
N SER A 191 17.14 -3.02 -17.10
CA SER A 191 17.68 -3.00 -15.73
C SER A 191 18.35 -4.33 -15.37
N PRO A 192 19.24 -4.36 -14.36
CA PRO A 192 19.91 -5.59 -13.94
C PRO A 192 18.92 -6.72 -13.66
N LEU A 193 19.20 -7.92 -14.17
CA LEU A 193 18.35 -9.11 -14.01
C LEU A 193 18.03 -9.40 -12.53
N VAL A 194 18.99 -9.12 -11.64
CA VAL A 194 18.81 -9.23 -10.18
C VAL A 194 17.61 -8.40 -9.69
N ALA A 195 17.49 -7.15 -10.13
CA ALA A 195 16.35 -6.30 -9.73
C ALA A 195 15.02 -6.83 -10.26
N ILE A 196 15.01 -7.34 -11.50
CA ILE A 196 13.82 -7.97 -12.12
C ILE A 196 13.42 -9.23 -11.36
N ILE A 197 14.36 -10.09 -10.98
CA ILE A 197 14.10 -11.30 -10.19
C ILE A 197 13.55 -10.96 -8.81
N LEU A 198 14.21 -10.04 -8.09
CA LEU A 198 13.79 -9.63 -6.75
C LEU A 198 12.38 -9.05 -6.75
N ILE A 199 12.08 -8.15 -7.69
CA ILE A 199 10.74 -7.54 -7.74
C ILE A 199 9.67 -8.56 -8.14
N THR A 200 9.98 -9.50 -9.03
CA THR A 200 9.05 -10.54 -9.46
C THR A 200 8.75 -11.55 -8.34
N ALA A 201 9.77 -11.95 -7.57
CA ALA A 201 9.58 -12.77 -6.37
C ALA A 201 8.71 -12.05 -5.33
N LEU A 202 8.93 -10.74 -5.15
CA LEU A 202 8.11 -9.94 -4.23
C LEU A 202 6.65 -9.85 -4.70
N ILE A 203 6.40 -9.65 -6.00
CA ILE A 203 5.06 -9.69 -6.60
C ILE A 203 4.41 -11.05 -6.32
N GLY A 204 5.10 -12.16 -6.56
CA GLY A 204 4.60 -13.51 -6.30
C GLY A 204 4.17 -13.68 -4.83
N ALA A 205 5.04 -13.32 -3.89
CA ALA A 205 4.75 -13.42 -2.46
C ALA A 205 3.53 -12.57 -2.05
N LEU A 206 3.40 -11.35 -2.59
CA LEU A 206 2.27 -10.46 -2.32
C LEU A 206 0.96 -10.99 -2.90
N VAL A 207 0.97 -11.51 -4.14
CA VAL A 207 -0.22 -12.11 -4.75
C VAL A 207 -0.68 -13.33 -3.98
N GLY A 208 0.23 -14.15 -3.46
CA GLY A 208 -0.09 -15.30 -2.60
C GLY A 208 -0.70 -14.93 -1.26
N PHE A 209 -0.27 -13.79 -0.68
CA PHE A 209 -0.76 -13.32 0.61
C PHE A 209 -2.07 -12.50 0.52
N LEU A 210 -2.27 -11.74 -0.54
CA LEU A 210 -3.36 -10.78 -0.70
C LEU A 210 -4.76 -11.37 -0.45
N PRO A 211 -5.10 -12.62 -0.86
CA PRO A 211 -6.42 -13.22 -0.58
C PRO A 211 -6.75 -13.38 0.90
N PHE A 212 -5.75 -13.39 1.77
CA PHE A 212 -5.92 -13.46 3.22
C PHE A 212 -5.95 -12.08 3.89
N ASN A 213 -5.41 -11.07 3.21
CA ASN A 213 -5.26 -9.72 3.74
C ASN A 213 -6.28 -8.73 3.17
N PHE A 214 -6.87 -9.00 1.99
CA PHE A 214 -7.89 -8.12 1.38
C PHE A 214 -9.20 -8.14 2.16
N ALA A 215 -9.92 -7.02 2.17
CA ALA A 215 -11.15 -6.81 2.95
C ALA A 215 -12.31 -7.75 2.53
N PRO A 216 -12.93 -8.50 3.47
CA PRO A 216 -12.64 -8.56 4.91
C PRO A 216 -11.42 -9.44 5.22
N ALA A 217 -10.40 -8.87 5.86
CA ALA A 217 -9.15 -9.57 6.11
C ALA A 217 -9.31 -10.75 7.08
N LYS A 218 -8.51 -11.80 6.86
CA LYS A 218 -8.33 -12.93 7.78
C LYS A 218 -7.10 -12.74 8.67
N THR A 219 -6.12 -11.97 8.19
CA THR A 219 -4.90 -11.59 8.91
C THR A 219 -4.35 -10.27 8.38
N PHE A 220 -3.69 -9.52 9.25
CA PHE A 220 -2.93 -8.34 8.87
C PHE A 220 -1.50 -8.72 8.53
N ILE A 221 -0.85 -7.90 7.69
CA ILE A 221 0.54 -8.11 7.33
C ILE A 221 1.48 -7.83 8.51
N GLY A 222 1.07 -6.96 9.44
CA GLY A 222 1.79 -6.56 10.64
C GLY A 222 2.97 -5.62 10.38
N ASP A 223 3.60 -5.17 11.47
CA ASP A 223 4.79 -4.34 11.40
C ASP A 223 5.98 -5.09 10.78
N THR A 224 6.06 -6.41 11.01
CA THR A 224 7.04 -7.30 10.35
C THR A 224 6.95 -7.21 8.84
N GLY A 225 5.73 -7.32 8.28
CA GLY A 225 5.56 -7.33 6.83
C GLY A 225 5.62 -5.94 6.22
N SER A 226 4.95 -4.95 6.78
CA SER A 226 4.92 -3.60 6.22
C SER A 226 6.30 -2.93 6.19
N ASN A 227 7.13 -3.12 7.25
CA ASN A 227 8.52 -2.67 7.24
C ASN A 227 9.36 -3.42 6.18
N PHE A 228 9.19 -4.74 6.07
CA PHE A 228 9.86 -5.53 5.03
C PHE A 228 9.49 -5.04 3.62
N LEU A 229 8.20 -4.80 3.34
CA LEU A 229 7.75 -4.34 2.04
C LEU A 229 8.36 -2.98 1.65
N GLY A 230 8.36 -2.03 2.57
CA GLY A 230 8.94 -0.72 2.32
C GLY A 230 10.46 -0.79 2.14
N PHE A 231 11.14 -1.58 2.96
CA PHE A 231 12.57 -1.84 2.85
C PHE A 231 12.92 -2.47 1.49
N MET A 232 12.19 -3.51 1.08
CA MET A 232 12.42 -4.17 -0.21
C MET A 232 12.17 -3.25 -1.40
N LEU A 233 11.04 -2.53 -1.42
CA LEU A 233 10.75 -1.56 -2.47
C LEU A 233 11.85 -0.51 -2.63
N SER A 234 12.34 0.03 -1.51
CA SER A 234 13.39 1.04 -1.53
C SER A 234 14.71 0.50 -2.07
N VAL A 235 15.14 -0.69 -1.61
CA VAL A 235 16.41 -1.29 -2.07
C VAL A 235 16.33 -1.77 -3.52
N ILE A 236 15.22 -2.43 -3.90
CA ILE A 236 15.01 -2.87 -5.29
C ILE A 236 14.97 -1.68 -6.25
N SER A 237 14.36 -0.56 -5.85
CA SER A 237 14.34 0.66 -6.69
C SER A 237 15.75 1.19 -6.95
N ILE A 238 16.64 1.16 -5.96
CA ILE A 238 18.05 1.56 -6.13
C ILE A 238 18.78 0.58 -7.06
N LEU A 239 18.61 -0.73 -6.85
CA LEU A 239 19.28 -1.76 -7.66
C LEU A 239 18.82 -1.73 -9.13
N GLY A 240 17.55 -1.43 -9.39
CA GLY A 240 16.98 -1.36 -10.74
C GLY A 240 17.43 -0.15 -11.54
N ILE A 241 17.84 0.93 -10.87
CA ILE A 241 18.26 2.19 -11.51
C ILE A 241 19.76 2.20 -11.84
N ALA A 242 20.56 1.33 -11.25
CA ALA A 242 22.03 1.39 -11.18
C ALA A 242 22.77 1.48 -12.53
N LYS A 243 22.09 1.37 -13.68
CA LYS A 243 22.72 1.42 -15.03
C LYS A 243 22.43 2.68 -15.83
N THR A 244 21.52 3.53 -15.42
CA THR A 244 21.04 4.64 -16.26
C THR A 244 21.24 5.99 -15.58
N TYR A 245 22.04 6.85 -16.19
CA TYR A 245 22.34 8.20 -15.69
C TYR A 245 21.24 9.23 -15.99
N THR A 246 20.09 8.84 -16.54
CA THR A 246 19.02 9.76 -16.91
C THR A 246 18.22 10.18 -15.67
N ILE A 247 18.02 11.48 -15.47
CA ILE A 247 17.22 12.04 -14.35
C ILE A 247 15.84 11.38 -14.25
N ALA A 248 15.21 11.09 -15.40
CA ALA A 248 13.92 10.43 -15.46
C ALA A 248 13.87 9.13 -14.65
N VAL A 249 14.92 8.31 -14.69
CA VAL A 249 14.95 6.98 -14.05
C VAL A 249 14.97 7.08 -12.53
N ILE A 250 15.56 8.12 -11.95
CA ILE A 250 15.58 8.35 -10.49
C ILE A 250 14.23 8.91 -10.02
N VAL A 251 13.62 9.76 -10.84
CA VAL A 251 12.32 10.36 -10.52
C VAL A 251 11.19 9.33 -10.61
N LEU A 252 11.32 8.30 -11.47
CA LEU A 252 10.27 7.30 -11.67
C LEU A 252 9.87 6.53 -10.41
N PRO A 253 10.80 5.98 -9.58
CA PRO A 253 10.41 5.38 -8.30
C PRO A 253 9.74 6.38 -7.34
N VAL A 254 10.16 7.64 -7.34
CA VAL A 254 9.50 8.69 -6.53
C VAL A 254 8.05 8.88 -6.98
N ILE A 255 7.79 8.86 -8.30
CA ILE A 255 6.44 8.96 -8.85
C ILE A 255 5.64 7.69 -8.54
N VAL A 256 6.19 6.51 -8.81
CA VAL A 256 5.52 5.23 -8.54
C VAL A 256 5.12 5.10 -7.07
N LEU A 257 6.00 5.53 -6.16
CA LEU A 257 5.76 5.56 -4.71
C LEU A 257 5.12 6.87 -4.25
N GLY A 258 4.60 7.68 -5.17
CA GLY A 258 4.09 9.03 -4.91
C GLY A 258 2.98 9.05 -3.86
N LEU A 259 2.06 8.09 -3.87
CA LEU A 259 0.98 8.03 -2.88
C LEU A 259 1.49 7.82 -1.44
N PRO A 260 2.30 6.79 -1.12
CA PRO A 260 2.86 6.64 0.21
C PRO A 260 3.78 7.80 0.63
N ILE A 261 4.62 8.30 -0.27
CA ILE A 261 5.50 9.44 0.00
C ILE A 261 4.69 10.69 0.35
N PHE A 262 3.67 11.01 -0.46
CA PHE A 262 2.80 12.16 -0.23
C PHE A 262 2.08 12.08 1.12
N ASP A 263 1.53 10.90 1.45
CA ASP A 263 0.80 10.71 2.72
C ASP A 263 1.69 10.94 3.94
N VAL A 264 2.95 10.48 3.89
CA VAL A 264 3.94 10.71 4.96
C VAL A 264 4.38 12.16 5.04
N ILE A 265 4.75 12.79 3.91
CA ILE A 265 5.15 14.20 3.90
C ILE A 265 4.03 15.06 4.46
N TRP A 266 2.79 14.81 4.00
CA TRP A 266 1.62 15.53 4.51
C TRP A 266 1.39 15.30 6.01
N ALA A 267 1.62 14.08 6.51
CA ALA A 267 1.54 13.79 7.94
C ALA A 267 2.60 14.55 8.74
N ILE A 268 3.84 14.58 8.27
CA ILE A 268 4.94 15.35 8.91
C ILE A 268 4.59 16.83 8.96
N VAL A 269 4.25 17.43 7.82
CA VAL A 269 3.89 18.87 7.73
C VAL A 269 2.74 19.20 8.68
N ARG A 270 1.67 18.43 8.64
CA ARG A 270 0.49 18.65 9.49
C ARG A 270 0.81 18.53 10.97
N ARG A 271 1.58 17.51 11.38
CA ARG A 271 1.96 17.28 12.79
C ARG A 271 2.88 18.39 13.31
N THR A 272 3.84 18.83 12.50
CA THR A 272 4.75 19.93 12.83
C THR A 272 3.98 21.23 13.01
N ILE A 273 3.08 21.57 12.09
CA ILE A 273 2.27 22.80 12.16
C ILE A 273 1.34 22.77 13.40
N LYS A 274 0.63 21.65 13.62
CA LYS A 274 -0.31 21.53 14.75
C LYS A 274 0.38 21.48 16.11
N GLY A 275 1.49 20.74 16.20
CA GLY A 275 2.21 20.53 17.45
C GLY A 275 3.23 21.62 17.78
N LYS A 276 3.47 22.57 16.86
CA LYS A 276 4.48 23.64 16.98
C LYS A 276 5.86 23.14 17.46
N SER A 277 6.17 21.86 17.19
CA SER A 277 7.39 21.19 17.63
C SER A 277 7.74 20.02 16.72
N LEU A 278 9.03 19.81 16.44
CA LEU A 278 9.53 18.64 15.72
C LEU A 278 9.22 17.31 16.46
N LYS A 279 9.11 17.33 17.79
CA LYS A 279 8.70 16.14 18.57
C LYS A 279 7.28 15.68 18.25
N ALA A 280 6.41 16.57 17.75
CA ALA A 280 5.04 16.23 17.35
C ALA A 280 4.97 15.29 16.13
N VAL A 281 6.03 15.18 15.35
CA VAL A 281 6.12 14.24 14.20
C VAL A 281 5.92 12.79 14.65
N PHE A 282 6.34 12.44 15.86
CA PHE A 282 6.20 11.09 16.41
C PHE A 282 4.84 10.80 17.07
N GLN A 283 3.92 11.76 17.07
CA GLN A 283 2.59 11.57 17.62
C GLN A 283 1.66 10.94 16.58
N ALA A 284 0.89 9.93 16.99
CA ALA A 284 -0.12 9.32 16.14
C ALA A 284 -1.26 10.30 15.84
N ASP A 285 -1.73 10.36 14.58
CA ASP A 285 -2.89 11.14 14.19
C ASP A 285 -3.81 10.38 13.20
N LYS A 286 -5.03 10.89 13.00
CA LYS A 286 -6.02 10.33 12.06
C LYS A 286 -6.05 11.08 10.72
N GLY A 287 -4.99 11.77 10.36
CA GLY A 287 -5.00 12.64 9.19
C GLY A 287 -4.55 11.98 7.88
N HIS A 288 -4.24 10.68 7.87
CA HIS A 288 -3.87 9.93 6.67
C HIS A 288 -5.02 9.86 5.67
N LEU A 289 -4.69 9.69 4.37
CA LEU A 289 -5.68 9.69 3.29
C LEU A 289 -6.78 8.64 3.49
N HIS A 290 -6.43 7.43 3.92
CA HIS A 290 -7.38 6.37 4.18
C HIS A 290 -8.38 6.74 5.30
N HIS A 291 -7.94 7.37 6.38
CA HIS A 291 -8.84 7.84 7.43
C HIS A 291 -9.79 8.94 6.93
N LYS A 292 -9.32 9.84 6.06
CA LYS A 292 -10.15 10.90 5.48
C LYS A 292 -11.25 10.34 4.57
N LEU A 293 -10.94 9.29 3.77
CA LEU A 293 -11.93 8.64 2.92
C LEU A 293 -13.02 7.97 3.75
N VAL A 294 -12.63 7.24 4.78
CA VAL A 294 -13.60 6.60 5.69
C VAL A 294 -14.42 7.64 6.44
N ALA A 295 -13.82 8.73 6.92
CA ALA A 295 -14.53 9.84 7.56
C ALA A 295 -15.55 10.53 6.63
N LYS A 296 -15.32 10.49 5.31
CA LYS A 296 -16.27 10.94 4.28
C LYS A 296 -17.39 9.93 3.97
N GLY A 297 -17.42 8.78 4.69
CA GLY A 297 -18.45 7.77 4.58
C GLY A 297 -18.21 6.70 3.51
N PHE A 298 -16.99 6.59 2.94
CA PHE A 298 -16.65 5.44 2.12
C PHE A 298 -16.44 4.20 3.00
N SER A 299 -16.88 3.04 2.52
CA SER A 299 -16.55 1.77 3.18
C SER A 299 -15.06 1.52 3.11
N GLN A 300 -14.51 0.66 4.00
CA GLN A 300 -13.10 0.27 4.00
C GLN A 300 -12.67 -0.23 2.62
N LYS A 301 -13.46 -1.13 2.00
CA LYS A 301 -13.18 -1.67 0.66
C LYS A 301 -13.14 -0.57 -0.42
N GLN A 302 -14.09 0.36 -0.39
CA GLN A 302 -14.13 1.48 -1.34
C GLN A 302 -12.92 2.41 -1.16
N ALA A 303 -12.54 2.73 0.08
CA ALA A 303 -11.37 3.55 0.36
C ALA A 303 -10.07 2.90 -0.16
N VAL A 304 -9.91 1.60 0.05
CA VAL A 304 -8.77 0.82 -0.45
C VAL A 304 -8.73 0.82 -1.98
N LEU A 305 -9.85 0.55 -2.66
CA LEU A 305 -9.92 0.54 -4.12
C LEU A 305 -9.63 1.91 -4.74
N ILE A 306 -10.09 3.00 -4.11
CA ILE A 306 -9.77 4.38 -4.53
C ILE A 306 -8.26 4.62 -4.44
N LEU A 307 -7.62 4.23 -3.33
CA LEU A 307 -6.18 4.41 -3.13
C LEU A 307 -5.36 3.52 -4.09
N TYR A 308 -5.84 2.31 -4.39
CA TYR A 308 -5.25 1.46 -5.45
C TYR A 308 -5.32 2.15 -6.81
N GLY A 309 -6.47 2.74 -7.17
CA GLY A 309 -6.64 3.48 -8.42
C GLY A 309 -5.68 4.68 -8.52
N ILE A 310 -5.50 5.42 -7.42
CA ILE A 310 -4.54 6.54 -7.37
C ILE A 310 -3.11 6.02 -7.53
N SER A 311 -2.72 4.96 -6.81
CA SER A 311 -1.39 4.36 -6.91
C SER A 311 -1.12 3.83 -8.33
N ALA A 312 -2.11 3.17 -8.95
CA ALA A 312 -2.00 2.69 -10.33
C ALA A 312 -1.86 3.85 -11.34
N ALA A 313 -2.56 4.96 -11.11
CA ALA A 313 -2.42 6.16 -11.95
C ALA A 313 -1.01 6.77 -11.85
N PHE A 314 -0.43 6.85 -10.66
CA PHE A 314 0.97 7.27 -10.49
C PHE A 314 1.93 6.31 -11.18
N GLY A 315 1.74 4.99 -11.02
CA GLY A 315 2.56 3.98 -11.67
C GLY A 315 2.48 4.07 -13.20
N MET A 316 1.28 4.17 -13.76
CA MET A 316 1.08 4.29 -15.22
C MET A 316 1.64 5.62 -15.75
N PHE A 317 1.48 6.72 -15.00
CA PHE A 317 2.10 8.00 -15.36
C PHE A 317 3.63 7.86 -15.47
N ALA A 318 4.27 7.18 -14.50
CA ALA A 318 5.71 6.94 -14.53
C ALA A 318 6.13 6.08 -15.74
N VAL A 319 5.38 5.02 -16.05
CA VAL A 319 5.63 4.16 -17.23
C VAL A 319 5.51 4.96 -18.52
N ILE A 320 4.44 5.74 -18.70
CA ILE A 320 4.23 6.55 -19.90
C ILE A 320 5.30 7.65 -20.01
N LEU A 321 5.69 8.25 -18.89
CA LEU A 321 6.73 9.25 -18.85
C LEU A 321 8.07 8.69 -19.36
N PHE A 322 8.39 7.48 -18.93
CA PHE A 322 9.61 6.80 -19.34
C PHE A 322 9.58 6.37 -20.82
N ASP A 323 8.51 5.68 -21.24
CA ASP A 323 8.40 5.10 -22.58
C ASP A 323 8.10 6.14 -23.67
N SER A 324 7.21 7.08 -23.39
CA SER A 324 6.58 7.93 -24.40
C SER A 324 6.79 9.44 -24.19
N GLY A 325 7.44 9.82 -23.10
CA GLY A 325 7.81 11.19 -22.78
C GLY A 325 6.71 12.03 -22.11
N ILE A 326 7.10 13.26 -21.73
CA ILE A 326 6.32 14.13 -20.82
C ILE A 326 4.95 14.56 -21.40
N LEU A 327 4.85 14.83 -22.71
CA LEU A 327 3.58 15.30 -23.29
C LEU A 327 2.48 14.23 -23.21
N LYS A 328 2.81 12.96 -23.53
CA LYS A 328 1.85 11.87 -23.40
C LYS A 328 1.51 11.55 -21.94
N ALA A 329 2.50 11.62 -21.04
CA ALA A 329 2.27 11.47 -19.61
C ALA A 329 1.32 12.55 -19.05
N LEU A 330 1.51 13.82 -19.44
CA LEU A 330 0.61 14.90 -19.02
C LEU A 330 -0.80 14.75 -19.61
N SER A 331 -0.93 14.33 -20.87
CA SER A 331 -2.26 14.07 -21.47
C SER A 331 -2.99 12.94 -20.75
N PHE A 332 -2.29 11.86 -20.38
CA PHE A 332 -2.83 10.80 -19.53
C PHE A 332 -3.29 11.31 -18.17
N LEU A 333 -2.46 12.12 -17.49
CA LEU A 333 -2.82 12.73 -16.20
C LEU A 333 -4.08 13.58 -16.29
N LEU A 334 -4.19 14.40 -17.32
CA LEU A 334 -5.39 15.23 -17.56
C LEU A 334 -6.63 14.36 -17.79
N MET A 335 -6.50 13.27 -18.54
CA MET A 335 -7.59 12.32 -18.75
C MET A 335 -8.02 11.65 -17.43
N VAL A 336 -7.08 11.23 -16.59
CA VAL A 336 -7.38 10.65 -15.26
C VAL A 336 -8.08 11.67 -14.37
N ILE A 337 -7.59 12.92 -14.31
CA ILE A 337 -8.23 14.00 -13.54
C ILE A 337 -9.66 14.25 -14.01
N ALA A 338 -9.88 14.32 -15.33
CA ALA A 338 -11.22 14.50 -15.89
C ALA A 338 -12.15 13.34 -15.54
N ALA A 339 -11.69 12.10 -15.70
CA ALA A 339 -12.46 10.90 -15.35
C ALA A 339 -12.83 10.87 -13.86
N VAL A 340 -11.87 11.19 -12.96
CA VAL A 340 -12.12 11.29 -11.52
C VAL A 340 -13.11 12.40 -11.20
N ALA A 341 -12.99 13.57 -11.83
CA ALA A 341 -13.90 14.70 -11.61
C ALA A 341 -15.35 14.37 -12.03
N ILE A 342 -15.51 13.71 -13.19
CA ILE A 342 -16.81 13.25 -13.68
C ILE A 342 -17.38 12.16 -12.76
N GLY A 343 -16.55 11.17 -12.41
CA GLY A 343 -16.94 10.07 -11.51
C GLY A 343 -17.32 10.57 -10.12
N TYR A 344 -16.56 11.52 -9.57
CA TYR A 344 -16.84 12.15 -8.29
C TYR A 344 -18.20 12.85 -8.31
N LYS A 345 -18.48 13.66 -9.33
CA LYS A 345 -19.76 14.37 -9.47
C LYS A 345 -20.94 13.40 -9.52
N ASN A 346 -20.80 12.31 -10.28
CA ASN A 346 -21.87 11.30 -10.41
C ASN A 346 -22.06 10.48 -9.12
N LEU A 347 -20.97 10.05 -8.48
CA LEU A 347 -21.01 9.31 -7.21
C LEU A 347 -21.60 10.15 -6.07
N PHE A 348 -21.28 11.45 -6.02
CA PHE A 348 -21.86 12.35 -5.03
C PHE A 348 -23.32 12.61 -5.28
N LYS A 349 -23.74 12.73 -6.56
CA LYS A 349 -25.16 12.89 -6.91
C LYS A 349 -25.96 11.66 -6.47
N ILE A 350 -25.50 10.45 -6.82
CA ILE A 350 -26.14 9.18 -6.43
C ILE A 350 -26.18 9.04 -4.90
N LYS A 351 -25.10 9.40 -4.19
CA LYS A 351 -25.07 9.31 -2.73
C LYS A 351 -26.00 10.32 -2.06
N PHE A 352 -26.13 11.51 -2.62
CA PHE A 352 -27.01 12.55 -2.12
C PHE A 352 -28.47 12.13 -2.29
N GLU A 353 -28.83 11.57 -3.43
CA GLU A 353 -30.17 11.01 -3.69
C GLU A 353 -30.49 9.84 -2.74
N ASN A 354 -29.54 8.91 -2.54
CA ASN A 354 -29.73 7.74 -1.67
C ASN A 354 -29.78 8.05 -0.16
N ASP A 355 -29.19 9.15 0.30
CA ASP A 355 -29.17 9.56 1.72
C ASP A 355 -30.23 10.63 2.04
N SER A 356 -30.91 11.16 1.03
CA SER A 356 -31.88 12.23 1.22
C SER A 356 -33.09 11.76 2.04
N LYS A 357 -33.42 12.49 3.11
CA LYS A 357 -34.62 12.29 3.87
C LYS A 357 -35.76 13.00 3.16
N TYR A 358 -36.96 12.42 3.19
CA TYR A 358 -38.17 13.00 2.60
C TYR A 358 -39.20 13.30 3.69
N GLU A 359 -39.68 14.55 3.73
CA GLU A 359 -40.67 15.03 4.68
C GLU A 359 -42.06 15.13 4.04
N CYS A 360 -43.03 14.55 4.68
CA CYS A 360 -44.44 14.72 4.31
C CYS A 360 -44.86 16.17 4.56
N THR A 361 -45.38 16.85 3.53
CA THR A 361 -45.80 18.24 3.64
C THR A 361 -47.02 18.43 4.51
N VAL A 362 -47.80 17.36 4.75
CA VAL A 362 -49.07 17.39 5.50
C VAL A 362 -48.79 17.15 6.99
N CYS A 363 -48.19 16.04 7.36
CA CYS A 363 -48.02 15.64 8.77
C CYS A 363 -46.61 15.77 9.33
N LYS A 364 -45.67 16.21 8.49
CA LYS A 364 -44.23 16.37 8.86
C LYS A 364 -43.53 15.06 9.18
N TYR A 365 -44.07 13.91 8.87
CA TYR A 365 -43.38 12.64 8.97
C TYR A 365 -42.17 12.64 8.06
N ILE A 366 -41.03 12.16 8.59
CA ILE A 366 -39.76 12.09 7.84
C ILE A 366 -39.46 10.63 7.49
N TYR A 367 -39.50 10.31 6.19
CA TYR A 367 -38.96 9.05 5.71
C TYR A 367 -37.42 9.12 5.66
N ASN A 368 -36.77 8.16 6.30
CA ASN A 368 -35.32 8.05 6.30
C ASN A 368 -34.93 6.72 5.64
N PRO A 369 -34.26 6.75 4.45
CA PRO A 369 -33.84 5.53 3.75
C PRO A 369 -33.00 4.60 4.63
N LYS A 370 -32.16 5.14 5.52
CA LYS A 370 -31.30 4.31 6.40
C LYS A 370 -32.08 3.45 7.39
N SER A 371 -33.24 3.87 7.78
CA SER A 371 -34.08 3.13 8.73
C SER A 371 -35.16 2.29 8.03
N GLY A 372 -35.48 2.61 6.79
CA GLY A 372 -36.64 2.05 6.10
C GLY A 372 -37.95 2.35 6.81
N ASN A 373 -38.97 1.52 6.58
CA ASN A 373 -40.24 1.53 7.32
C ASN A 373 -40.72 0.10 7.56
N LYS A 374 -40.36 -0.47 8.72
CA LYS A 374 -40.71 -1.84 9.09
C LYS A 374 -42.21 -2.10 9.12
N MET A 375 -43.06 -1.10 9.47
CA MET A 375 -44.51 -1.24 9.51
C MET A 375 -45.10 -1.40 8.10
N ALA A 376 -44.48 -0.81 7.09
CA ALA A 376 -44.88 -0.92 5.69
C ALA A 376 -44.08 -1.99 4.91
N GLY A 377 -43.29 -2.84 5.59
CA GLY A 377 -42.49 -3.88 4.95
C GLY A 377 -41.30 -3.35 4.12
N ILE A 378 -40.87 -2.11 4.37
CA ILE A 378 -39.75 -1.46 3.64
C ILE A 378 -38.47 -1.68 4.42
N GLU A 379 -37.52 -2.36 3.80
CA GLU A 379 -36.21 -2.65 4.41
C GLU A 379 -35.32 -1.40 4.55
N PRO A 380 -34.44 -1.36 5.57
CA PRO A 380 -33.38 -0.35 5.66
C PRO A 380 -32.50 -0.34 4.40
N GLY A 381 -32.21 0.85 3.88
CA GLY A 381 -31.46 1.05 2.64
C GLY A 381 -32.32 1.32 1.41
N THR A 382 -33.63 1.20 1.50
CA THR A 382 -34.55 1.52 0.39
C THR A 382 -34.62 3.03 0.19
N VAL A 383 -34.25 3.52 -0.99
CA VAL A 383 -34.37 4.96 -1.33
C VAL A 383 -35.83 5.33 -1.58
N PHE A 384 -36.19 6.61 -1.39
CA PHE A 384 -37.57 7.06 -1.49
C PHE A 384 -38.20 6.82 -2.87
N GLU A 385 -37.39 6.93 -3.91
CA GLU A 385 -37.76 6.68 -5.31
C GLU A 385 -38.18 5.22 -5.54
N ASP A 386 -37.49 4.27 -4.89
CA ASP A 386 -37.72 2.83 -5.02
C ASP A 386 -38.85 2.30 -4.15
N LEU A 387 -39.50 3.18 -3.37
CA LEU A 387 -40.70 2.78 -2.63
C LEU A 387 -41.81 2.36 -3.60
N PRO A 388 -42.60 1.32 -3.27
CA PRO A 388 -43.74 0.90 -4.08
C PRO A 388 -44.66 2.08 -4.46
N GLU A 389 -45.23 2.05 -5.67
CA GLU A 389 -46.13 3.14 -6.12
C GLU A 389 -47.33 3.34 -5.23
N ASN A 390 -47.82 2.28 -4.61
CA ASN A 390 -48.95 2.30 -3.68
C ASN A 390 -48.52 2.64 -2.25
N TRP A 391 -47.24 2.95 -1.98
CA TRP A 391 -46.81 3.34 -0.64
C TRP A 391 -47.40 4.71 -0.27
N VAL A 392 -47.86 4.79 0.96
CA VAL A 392 -48.44 6.01 1.54
C VAL A 392 -47.76 6.37 2.85
N CYS A 393 -47.89 7.61 3.26
CA CYS A 393 -47.37 8.09 4.53
C CYS A 393 -47.93 7.26 5.69
N PRO A 394 -47.08 6.65 6.54
CA PRO A 394 -47.53 5.79 7.64
C PRO A 394 -48.26 6.55 8.75
N VAL A 395 -48.25 7.88 8.74
CA VAL A 395 -48.90 8.74 9.75
C VAL A 395 -50.22 9.31 9.27
N CYS A 396 -50.27 9.81 8.02
CA CYS A 396 -51.49 10.50 7.54
C CYS A 396 -52.11 9.87 6.28
N GLY A 397 -51.52 8.80 5.72
CA GLY A 397 -52.05 8.13 4.54
C GLY A 397 -51.83 8.84 3.21
N GLU A 398 -51.15 9.98 3.19
CA GLU A 398 -50.90 10.75 1.94
C GLU A 398 -49.89 10.03 1.01
N LYS A 399 -50.05 10.26 -0.31
CA LYS A 399 -49.23 9.64 -1.35
C LYS A 399 -47.82 10.24 -1.44
N LYS A 400 -46.91 9.56 -2.15
CA LYS A 400 -45.53 9.97 -2.37
C LYS A 400 -45.38 11.39 -2.92
N ASP A 401 -46.30 11.87 -3.75
CA ASP A 401 -46.30 13.21 -4.35
C ASP A 401 -46.38 14.36 -3.32
N LYS A 402 -46.77 14.07 -2.10
CA LYS A 402 -46.83 15.02 -0.97
C LYS A 402 -45.53 15.09 -0.16
N PHE A 403 -44.49 14.40 -0.59
CA PHE A 403 -43.21 14.43 0.08
C PHE A 403 -42.23 15.36 -0.62
N LYS A 404 -41.44 16.06 0.17
CA LYS A 404 -40.33 16.92 -0.31
C LYS A 404 -39.03 16.55 0.36
N ILE A 405 -37.90 16.76 -0.32
CA ILE A 405 -36.56 16.53 0.26
C ILE A 405 -36.41 17.44 1.50
N ASN A 406 -36.01 16.82 2.60
CA ASN A 406 -35.69 17.53 3.83
C ASN A 406 -34.14 17.74 3.87
N TYR A 407 -33.69 18.98 3.78
CA TYR A 407 -32.31 19.38 3.78
C TYR A 407 -31.71 19.59 5.18
N GLN A 408 -32.41 19.16 6.25
CA GLN A 408 -31.91 19.26 7.63
C GLN A 408 -31.17 18.02 8.10
#